data_bebaa7f5813e8ce07d35949d0a914eb5
#
_entry.id   bebaa7f5813e8ce07d35949d0a914eb5
#
_cell.length_a   1.000
_cell.length_b   1.000
_cell.length_c   1.000
_cell.angle_alpha   90.00
_cell.angle_beta   90.00
_cell.angle_gamma   90.00
#
_symmetry.space_group_name_H-M   'P 1'
#
loop_
_entity.id
_entity.type
_entity.pdbx_description
1 polymer ?
#
loop_
_entity_poly.entity_id
_entity_poly.type
_entity_poly.pdbx_seq_one_letter_code
_entity_poly.pdbx_strand_id
1 'polypeptide(L)'
;MRGFFSPRLAAAALFAFLAAAPAEADELVSFASAGQGDPIQGYLARPGGAGPFPAVVLLHTCLGLPAERASIGARIAAWGYVALFVDDFATRGLKETCAVDFKQALPDADGALAYLAGLSYVDPDKIAVVGFSQGGDTALKIAAGGTAGFKAAAAFYAPCANLAGAALTIPTLILVGAKDAVTPAADCADLTKRQQPAMAKLVVYSGAAHAFDLPEFGAGTKVMGMQLAYDRNAASRSWTELRGFLAARLKR
;
A
#
# COMPACT_ATOMS: atom_id res chain seq x y z
N MET A 1 35.85 24.86 65.29
CA MET A 1 35.13 23.90 64.46
C MET A 1 34.74 24.60 63.14
N ARG A 2 35.43 24.26 62.06
CA ARG A 2 35.16 24.84 60.72
C ARG A 2 34.47 23.77 59.90
N GLY A 3 33.20 24.01 59.56
CA GLY A 3 32.42 23.14 58.73
C GLY A 3 32.75 23.33 57.23
N PHE A 4 33.14 22.25 56.54
CA PHE A 4 33.36 22.20 55.09
C PHE A 4 32.01 21.98 54.39
N PHE A 5 31.55 22.96 53.61
CA PHE A 5 30.45 22.80 52.68
C PHE A 5 31.02 22.29 51.36
N SER A 6 30.69 21.07 50.93
CA SER A 6 30.94 20.58 49.57
C SER A 6 29.81 21.00 48.64
N PRO A 7 30.09 21.61 47.46
CA PRO A 7 29.05 21.88 46.47
C PRO A 7 28.72 20.60 45.68
N ARG A 8 27.47 20.17 45.73
CA ARG A 8 26.94 19.11 44.86
C ARG A 8 26.71 19.71 43.44
N LEU A 9 27.52 19.30 42.48
CA LEU A 9 27.30 19.55 41.08
C LEU A 9 26.08 18.75 40.60
N ALA A 10 24.99 19.41 40.27
CA ALA A 10 23.84 18.84 39.61
C ALA A 10 24.15 18.74 38.11
N ALA A 11 24.34 17.52 37.59
CA ALA A 11 24.46 17.27 36.18
C ALA A 11 23.06 17.38 35.52
N ALA A 12 22.85 18.48 34.79
CA ALA A 12 21.67 18.62 33.94
C ALA A 12 21.84 17.74 32.69
N ALA A 13 21.06 16.67 32.58
CA ALA A 13 20.98 15.85 31.38
C ALA A 13 20.22 16.65 30.31
N LEU A 14 20.92 17.10 29.27
CA LEU A 14 20.32 17.70 28.08
C LEU A 14 19.66 16.56 27.27
N PHE A 15 18.34 16.41 27.35
CA PHE A 15 17.60 15.61 26.39
C PHE A 15 17.48 16.39 25.08
N ALA A 16 18.32 16.05 24.11
CA ALA A 16 18.17 16.52 22.74
C ALA A 16 16.91 15.87 22.14
N PHE A 17 15.82 16.63 22.03
CA PHE A 17 14.70 16.27 21.18
C PHE A 17 15.19 16.31 19.74
N LEU A 18 15.49 15.15 19.14
CA LEU A 18 15.60 15.06 17.69
C LEU A 18 14.19 15.29 17.14
N ALA A 19 13.93 16.49 16.66
CA ALA A 19 12.77 16.78 15.84
C ALA A 19 12.86 15.88 14.59
N ALA A 20 11.90 14.99 14.40
CA ALA A 20 11.80 14.22 13.17
C ALA A 20 11.67 15.21 12.01
N ALA A 21 12.55 15.10 11.01
CA ALA A 21 12.42 15.88 9.79
C ALA A 21 11.05 15.63 9.17
N PRO A 22 10.39 16.64 8.59
CA PRO A 22 9.11 16.45 7.94
C PRO A 22 9.24 15.40 6.82
N ALA A 23 8.18 14.61 6.62
CA ALA A 23 8.10 13.70 5.50
C ALA A 23 8.10 14.49 4.19
N GLU A 24 8.94 14.13 3.25
CA GLU A 24 8.86 14.64 1.88
C GLU A 24 7.75 13.85 1.17
N ALA A 25 6.77 14.55 0.61
CA ALA A 25 5.58 13.93 0.03
C ALA A 25 5.36 14.38 -1.41
N ASP A 26 4.92 13.43 -2.25
CA ASP A 26 4.38 13.65 -3.58
C ASP A 26 5.42 14.10 -4.63
N GLU A 27 6.66 13.62 -4.53
CA GLU A 27 7.69 13.82 -5.57
C GLU A 27 7.34 12.98 -6.81
N LEU A 28 7.22 13.62 -7.97
CA LEU A 28 7.06 12.91 -9.25
C LEU A 28 8.39 12.27 -9.65
N VAL A 29 8.38 10.96 -9.82
CA VAL A 29 9.54 10.18 -10.26
C VAL A 29 9.21 9.42 -11.55
N SER A 30 10.25 9.04 -12.30
CA SER A 30 10.14 8.22 -13.50
C SER A 30 11.04 7.01 -13.38
N PHE A 31 10.54 5.84 -13.80
CA PHE A 31 11.28 4.59 -13.74
C PHE A 31 10.86 3.65 -14.87
N ALA A 32 11.69 2.66 -15.19
CA ALA A 32 11.40 1.69 -16.24
C ALA A 32 10.33 0.69 -15.76
N SER A 33 9.35 0.38 -16.62
CA SER A 33 8.57 -0.85 -16.50
C SER A 33 9.47 -2.08 -16.73
N ALA A 34 9.23 -3.17 -16.04
CA ALA A 34 9.92 -4.44 -16.35
C ALA A 34 9.42 -5.06 -17.67
N GLY A 35 8.29 -4.60 -18.19
CA GLY A 35 7.80 -4.89 -19.53
C GLY A 35 8.56 -4.10 -20.59
N GLN A 36 8.14 -4.26 -21.84
CA GLN A 36 8.62 -3.40 -22.93
C GLN A 36 7.79 -2.12 -22.98
N GLY A 37 8.43 -0.99 -23.16
CA GLY A 37 7.76 0.28 -23.34
C GLY A 37 8.50 1.47 -22.74
N ASP A 38 7.87 2.62 -22.82
CA ASP A 38 8.38 3.87 -22.27
C ASP A 38 8.42 3.83 -20.73
N PRO A 39 9.28 4.65 -20.13
CA PRO A 39 9.28 4.83 -18.68
C PRO A 39 7.91 5.22 -18.16
N ILE A 40 7.54 4.66 -17.03
CA ILE A 40 6.32 5.04 -16.31
C ILE A 40 6.64 6.04 -15.20
N GLN A 41 5.61 6.63 -14.64
CA GLN A 41 5.72 7.61 -13.57
C GLN A 41 5.20 7.06 -12.24
N GLY A 42 5.51 7.76 -11.17
CA GLY A 42 4.94 7.52 -9.86
C GLY A 42 5.16 8.69 -8.93
N TYR A 43 4.44 8.69 -7.83
CA TYR A 43 4.53 9.70 -6.79
C TYR A 43 5.17 9.11 -5.56
N LEU A 44 6.36 9.63 -5.21
CA LEU A 44 7.18 9.17 -4.11
C LEU A 44 6.94 10.03 -2.87
N ALA A 45 6.73 9.36 -1.74
CA ALA A 45 6.74 9.98 -0.43
C ALA A 45 7.71 9.22 0.48
N ARG A 46 8.51 9.93 1.26
CA ARG A 46 9.47 9.28 2.16
C ARG A 46 9.41 9.82 3.59
N PRO A 47 9.76 8.99 4.59
CA PRO A 47 9.97 9.46 5.95
C PRO A 47 11.14 10.44 6.02
N GLY A 48 11.12 11.33 7.01
CA GLY A 48 12.30 12.10 7.35
C GLY A 48 13.41 11.22 7.95
N GLY A 49 14.67 11.56 7.69
CA GLY A 49 15.84 10.85 8.21
C GLY A 49 16.63 10.09 7.14
N ALA A 50 17.67 9.37 7.58
CA ALA A 50 18.65 8.78 6.67
C ALA A 50 18.24 7.39 6.10
N GLY A 51 17.37 6.65 6.79
CA GLY A 51 17.06 5.26 6.40
C GLY A 51 18.15 4.26 6.87
N PRO A 52 18.20 3.04 6.28
CA PRO A 52 17.29 2.56 5.27
C PRO A 52 15.89 2.30 5.81
N PHE A 53 14.89 2.65 5.02
CA PHE A 53 13.47 2.47 5.36
C PHE A 53 12.88 1.26 4.63
N PRO A 54 11.92 0.53 5.22
CA PRO A 54 11.06 -0.36 4.46
C PRO A 54 10.21 0.46 3.48
N ALA A 55 9.72 -0.18 2.41
CA ALA A 55 8.99 0.51 1.36
C ALA A 55 7.67 -0.18 0.98
N VAL A 56 6.78 0.57 0.34
CA VAL A 56 5.49 0.12 -0.13
C VAL A 56 5.25 0.63 -1.55
N VAL A 57 5.04 -0.28 -2.49
CA VAL A 57 4.49 0.02 -3.81
C VAL A 57 2.97 0.08 -3.71
N LEU A 58 2.36 1.16 -4.18
CA LEU A 58 0.92 1.38 -4.19
C LEU A 58 0.42 1.29 -5.64
N LEU A 59 -0.61 0.48 -5.88
CA LEU A 59 -1.19 0.24 -7.21
C LEU A 59 -2.65 0.72 -7.20
N HIS A 60 -2.98 1.62 -8.12
CA HIS A 60 -4.29 2.27 -8.19
C HIS A 60 -5.40 1.37 -8.76
N THR A 61 -6.62 1.86 -8.75
CA THR A 61 -7.80 1.21 -9.34
C THR A 61 -7.79 1.30 -10.86
N CYS A 62 -8.73 0.62 -11.52
CA CYS A 62 -8.92 0.78 -12.96
C CYS A 62 -9.36 2.20 -13.39
N LEU A 63 -9.73 3.07 -12.46
CA LEU A 63 -10.05 4.48 -12.68
C LEU A 63 -8.82 5.41 -12.63
N GLY A 64 -7.63 4.85 -12.41
CA GLY A 64 -6.39 5.60 -12.24
C GLY A 64 -6.13 5.99 -10.77
N LEU A 65 -5.23 6.96 -10.60
CA LEU A 65 -4.83 7.47 -9.28
C LEU A 65 -6.00 8.17 -8.57
N PRO A 66 -6.20 7.90 -7.27
CA PRO A 66 -7.21 8.62 -6.49
C PRO A 66 -6.80 10.08 -6.26
N ALA A 67 -7.79 10.94 -6.05
CA ALA A 67 -7.56 12.35 -5.70
C ALA A 67 -6.72 12.50 -4.42
N GLU A 68 -6.86 11.54 -3.49
CA GLU A 68 -6.16 11.49 -2.21
C GLU A 68 -4.74 10.90 -2.28
N ARG A 69 -4.17 10.62 -3.47
CA ARG A 69 -2.86 9.94 -3.59
C ARG A 69 -1.76 10.56 -2.70
N ALA A 70 -1.68 11.90 -2.67
CA ALA A 70 -0.69 12.61 -1.84
C ALA A 70 -0.90 12.34 -0.35
N SER A 71 -2.16 12.36 0.11
CA SER A 71 -2.52 12.05 1.50
C SER A 71 -2.25 10.59 1.86
N ILE A 72 -2.45 9.67 0.92
CA ILE A 72 -2.13 8.24 1.10
C ILE A 72 -0.61 8.07 1.21
N GLY A 73 0.17 8.66 0.31
CA GLY A 73 1.63 8.63 0.35
C GLY A 73 2.19 9.20 1.65
N ALA A 74 1.72 10.39 2.06
CA ALA A 74 2.12 11.02 3.31
C ALA A 74 1.78 10.18 4.55
N ARG A 75 0.61 9.53 4.56
CA ARG A 75 0.20 8.61 5.64
C ARG A 75 1.14 7.43 5.77
N ILE A 76 1.50 6.79 4.67
CA ILE A 76 2.44 5.66 4.65
C ILE A 76 3.84 6.12 5.09
N ALA A 77 4.29 7.30 4.62
CA ALA A 77 5.56 7.91 5.03
C ALA A 77 5.58 8.22 6.54
N ALA A 78 4.49 8.74 7.09
CA ALA A 78 4.34 8.97 8.54
C ALA A 78 4.38 7.68 9.37
N TRP A 79 4.11 6.53 8.78
CA TRP A 79 4.31 5.23 9.43
C TRP A 79 5.74 4.73 9.34
N GLY A 80 6.63 5.44 8.65
CA GLY A 80 8.05 5.12 8.50
C GLY A 80 8.35 4.19 7.33
N TYR A 81 7.61 4.28 6.24
CA TYR A 81 7.84 3.56 4.98
C TYR A 81 8.05 4.55 3.83
N VAL A 82 8.95 4.25 2.92
CA VAL A 82 8.94 4.92 1.61
C VAL A 82 7.72 4.41 0.84
N ALA A 83 6.90 5.32 0.31
CA ALA A 83 5.72 4.98 -0.48
C ALA A 83 5.92 5.42 -1.94
N LEU A 84 5.71 4.53 -2.88
CA LEU A 84 5.69 4.82 -4.31
C LEU A 84 4.31 4.47 -4.86
N PHE A 85 3.51 5.49 -5.17
CA PHE A 85 2.24 5.31 -5.87
C PHE A 85 2.52 5.29 -7.37
N VAL A 86 2.37 4.14 -7.99
CA VAL A 86 2.59 3.95 -9.44
C VAL A 86 1.51 4.67 -10.22
N ASP A 87 1.89 5.42 -11.25
CA ASP A 87 1.03 6.00 -12.26
C ASP A 87 1.38 5.35 -13.61
N ASP A 88 0.73 4.24 -13.88
CA ASP A 88 0.95 3.49 -15.11
C ASP A 88 0.02 3.94 -16.26
N PHE A 89 -0.77 4.99 -16.04
CA PHE A 89 -1.66 5.57 -17.02
C PHE A 89 -1.12 6.83 -17.70
N ALA A 90 -0.49 7.74 -16.96
CA ALA A 90 -0.13 9.08 -17.45
C ALA A 90 0.72 9.03 -18.70
N THR A 91 1.82 8.26 -18.73
CA THR A 91 2.72 8.17 -19.87
C THR A 91 2.11 7.42 -21.07
N ARG A 92 1.06 6.63 -20.84
CA ARG A 92 0.32 5.91 -21.88
C ARG A 92 -0.91 6.65 -22.37
N GLY A 93 -1.21 7.84 -21.82
CA GLY A 93 -2.40 8.61 -22.17
C GLY A 93 -3.73 7.94 -21.82
N LEU A 94 -3.69 6.99 -20.84
CA LEU A 94 -4.87 6.28 -20.37
C LEU A 94 -5.63 7.09 -19.34
N LYS A 95 -6.96 6.97 -19.30
CA LYS A 95 -7.81 7.58 -18.29
C LYS A 95 -8.47 6.53 -17.40
N GLU A 96 -8.74 5.36 -17.94
CA GLU A 96 -9.32 4.22 -17.23
C GLU A 96 -9.06 2.91 -18.01
N THR A 97 -9.17 1.78 -17.32
CA THR A 97 -8.99 0.43 -17.88
C THR A 97 -10.03 -0.56 -17.34
N CYS A 98 -11.16 -0.07 -16.81
CA CYS A 98 -12.14 -0.91 -16.11
C CYS A 98 -12.82 -1.96 -17.01
N ALA A 99 -12.83 -1.72 -18.33
CA ALA A 99 -13.42 -2.64 -19.29
C ALA A 99 -12.40 -3.55 -20.01
N VAL A 100 -11.11 -3.47 -19.65
CA VAL A 100 -10.03 -4.21 -20.32
C VAL A 100 -9.15 -4.95 -19.32
N ASP A 101 -8.54 -6.06 -19.79
CA ASP A 101 -7.48 -6.75 -19.04
C ASP A 101 -6.16 -5.97 -19.19
N PHE A 102 -5.89 -5.12 -18.22
CA PHE A 102 -4.70 -4.26 -18.21
C PHE A 102 -3.45 -5.07 -17.81
N LYS A 103 -2.78 -5.64 -18.78
CA LYS A 103 -1.65 -6.56 -18.58
C LYS A 103 -0.36 -5.88 -18.13
N GLN A 104 -0.26 -4.55 -18.25
CA GLN A 104 0.95 -3.81 -17.89
C GLN A 104 1.13 -3.63 -16.37
N ALA A 105 0.07 -3.73 -15.57
CA ALA A 105 0.14 -3.50 -14.13
C ALA A 105 1.17 -4.38 -13.39
N LEU A 106 1.35 -5.63 -13.80
CA LEU A 106 2.34 -6.52 -13.18
C LEU A 106 3.78 -6.11 -13.55
N PRO A 107 4.17 -5.98 -14.85
CA PRO A 107 5.47 -5.44 -15.21
C PRO A 107 5.80 -4.07 -14.61
N ASP A 108 4.79 -3.22 -14.44
CA ASP A 108 4.97 -1.88 -13.85
C ASP A 108 5.23 -1.96 -12.34
N ALA A 109 4.56 -2.86 -11.65
CA ALA A 109 4.84 -3.16 -10.23
C ALA A 109 6.25 -3.72 -10.04
N ASP A 110 6.74 -4.55 -10.98
CA ASP A 110 8.11 -5.09 -10.98
C ASP A 110 9.14 -3.97 -11.19
N GLY A 111 8.86 -3.05 -12.11
CA GLY A 111 9.68 -1.87 -12.33
C GLY A 111 9.74 -0.96 -11.08
N ALA A 112 8.59 -0.75 -10.42
CA ALA A 112 8.51 0.01 -9.18
C ALA A 112 9.29 -0.66 -8.04
N LEU A 113 9.23 -1.99 -7.92
CA LEU A 113 10.04 -2.76 -6.98
C LEU A 113 11.54 -2.53 -7.23
N ALA A 114 11.98 -2.69 -8.48
CA ALA A 114 13.38 -2.51 -8.87
C ALA A 114 13.86 -1.07 -8.62
N TYR A 115 13.02 -0.08 -8.93
CA TYR A 115 13.31 1.32 -8.65
C TYR A 115 13.52 1.57 -7.15
N LEU A 116 12.58 1.14 -6.30
CA LEU A 116 12.70 1.31 -4.85
C LEU A 116 13.92 0.57 -4.28
N ALA A 117 14.19 -0.65 -4.73
CA ALA A 117 15.34 -1.43 -4.27
C ALA A 117 16.69 -0.79 -4.65
N GLY A 118 16.72 0.07 -5.67
CA GLY A 118 17.90 0.83 -6.09
C GLY A 118 18.16 2.11 -5.28
N LEU A 119 17.22 2.55 -4.44
CA LEU A 119 17.37 3.77 -3.65
C LEU A 119 18.20 3.51 -2.39
N SER A 120 19.24 4.27 -2.16
CA SER A 120 20.19 4.07 -1.03
C SER A 120 19.57 4.17 0.36
N TYR A 121 18.41 4.82 0.47
CA TYR A 121 17.65 4.99 1.72
C TYR A 121 16.49 3.98 1.86
N VAL A 122 16.36 2.99 0.96
CA VAL A 122 15.38 1.90 1.04
C VAL A 122 16.07 0.60 1.42
N ASP A 123 15.45 -0.19 2.31
CA ASP A 123 15.84 -1.56 2.60
C ASP A 123 15.24 -2.49 1.53
N PRO A 124 16.02 -3.02 0.59
CA PRO A 124 15.52 -3.82 -0.53
C PRO A 124 14.88 -5.14 -0.09
N ASP A 125 15.20 -5.61 1.11
CA ASP A 125 14.63 -6.81 1.69
C ASP A 125 13.30 -6.58 2.42
N LYS A 126 12.81 -5.32 2.45
CA LYS A 126 11.60 -4.94 3.18
C LYS A 126 10.63 -4.12 2.33
N ILE A 127 10.26 -4.65 1.17
CA ILE A 127 9.31 -4.01 0.25
C ILE A 127 8.01 -4.82 0.20
N ALA A 128 6.87 -4.13 0.37
CA ALA A 128 5.53 -4.70 0.20
C ALA A 128 4.79 -4.05 -0.97
N VAL A 129 3.74 -4.72 -1.44
CA VAL A 129 2.78 -4.17 -2.39
C VAL A 129 1.42 -3.99 -1.75
N VAL A 130 0.76 -2.87 -2.05
CA VAL A 130 -0.64 -2.58 -1.66
C VAL A 130 -1.39 -2.16 -2.91
N GLY A 131 -2.46 -2.86 -3.22
CA GLY A 131 -3.26 -2.57 -4.41
C GLY A 131 -4.74 -2.38 -4.12
N PHE A 132 -5.39 -1.57 -4.96
CA PHE A 132 -6.79 -1.18 -4.85
C PHE A 132 -7.55 -1.64 -6.08
N SER A 133 -8.64 -2.42 -5.94
CA SER A 133 -9.46 -2.96 -7.04
C SER A 133 -8.60 -3.69 -8.08
N GLN A 134 -8.43 -3.17 -9.29
CA GLN A 134 -7.54 -3.72 -10.32
C GLN A 134 -6.08 -3.81 -9.82
N GLY A 135 -5.58 -2.79 -9.12
CA GLY A 135 -4.28 -2.87 -8.44
C GLY A 135 -4.24 -3.94 -7.35
N GLY A 136 -5.39 -4.19 -6.70
CA GLY A 136 -5.56 -5.30 -5.76
C GLY A 136 -5.47 -6.68 -6.43
N ASP A 137 -5.99 -6.83 -7.65
CA ASP A 137 -5.80 -8.03 -8.48
C ASP A 137 -4.30 -8.26 -8.77
N THR A 138 -3.59 -7.18 -9.14
CA THR A 138 -2.15 -7.24 -9.37
C THR A 138 -1.39 -7.61 -8.09
N ALA A 139 -1.75 -7.05 -6.94
CA ALA A 139 -1.15 -7.41 -5.66
C ALA A 139 -1.39 -8.88 -5.30
N LEU A 140 -2.56 -9.43 -5.60
CA LEU A 140 -2.86 -10.85 -5.42
C LEU A 140 -2.09 -11.73 -6.40
N LYS A 141 -1.92 -11.33 -7.67
CA LYS A 141 -1.07 -12.03 -8.65
C LYS A 141 0.38 -12.08 -8.18
N ILE A 142 0.92 -10.98 -7.66
CA ILE A 142 2.25 -10.93 -7.03
C ILE A 142 2.31 -11.91 -5.86
N ALA A 143 1.31 -11.90 -4.98
CA ALA A 143 1.25 -12.80 -3.84
C ALA A 143 1.19 -14.28 -4.23
N ALA A 144 0.63 -14.60 -5.39
CA ALA A 144 0.58 -15.95 -5.96
C ALA A 144 1.87 -16.37 -6.72
N GLY A 145 2.95 -15.58 -6.62
CA GLY A 145 4.24 -15.89 -7.23
C GLY A 145 4.46 -15.23 -8.58
N GLY A 146 3.65 -14.24 -8.98
CA GLY A 146 3.80 -13.49 -10.22
C GLY A 146 5.08 -12.64 -10.28
N THR A 147 5.64 -12.27 -9.12
CA THR A 147 6.87 -11.49 -8.99
C THR A 147 7.62 -11.87 -7.74
N ALA A 148 8.93 -12.05 -7.84
CA ALA A 148 9.80 -12.25 -6.68
C ALA A 148 10.29 -10.90 -6.10
N GLY A 149 10.55 -10.85 -4.80
CA GLY A 149 11.16 -9.69 -4.12
C GLY A 149 10.23 -8.99 -3.14
N PHE A 150 8.93 -8.94 -3.40
CA PHE A 150 7.97 -8.47 -2.40
C PHE A 150 7.89 -9.41 -1.20
N LYS A 151 7.83 -8.84 0.01
CA LYS A 151 7.79 -9.60 1.28
C LYS A 151 6.38 -9.73 1.87
N ALA A 152 5.45 -8.92 1.42
CA ALA A 152 4.04 -8.96 1.79
C ALA A 152 3.17 -8.28 0.74
N ALA A 153 1.91 -8.65 0.68
CA ALA A 153 0.91 -8.03 -0.19
C ALA A 153 -0.33 -7.62 0.61
N ALA A 154 -0.96 -6.51 0.23
CA ALA A 154 -2.30 -6.17 0.71
C ALA A 154 -3.20 -5.79 -0.47
N ALA A 155 -4.43 -6.27 -0.45
CA ALA A 155 -5.40 -6.08 -1.52
C ALA A 155 -6.71 -5.53 -0.97
N PHE A 156 -7.07 -4.32 -1.39
CA PHE A 156 -8.34 -3.69 -1.06
C PHE A 156 -9.35 -4.00 -2.16
N TYR A 157 -10.49 -4.53 -1.78
CA TYR A 157 -11.63 -4.86 -2.66
C TYR A 157 -11.19 -5.43 -4.01
N ALA A 158 -10.32 -6.45 -3.96
CA ALA A 158 -9.73 -7.09 -5.13
C ALA A 158 -10.65 -8.18 -5.73
N PRO A 159 -10.60 -8.41 -7.05
CA PRO A 159 -11.35 -9.48 -7.71
C PRO A 159 -10.71 -10.87 -7.43
N CYS A 160 -10.91 -11.40 -6.22
CA CYS A 160 -10.32 -12.66 -5.75
C CYS A 160 -10.68 -13.88 -6.62
N ALA A 161 -11.79 -13.84 -7.37
CA ALA A 161 -12.20 -14.90 -8.28
C ALA A 161 -11.13 -15.19 -9.36
N ASN A 162 -10.37 -14.16 -9.77
CA ASN A 162 -9.29 -14.31 -10.77
C ASN A 162 -8.16 -15.24 -10.30
N LEU A 163 -8.07 -15.48 -8.99
CA LEU A 163 -7.06 -16.35 -8.38
C LEU A 163 -7.67 -17.60 -7.73
N ALA A 164 -8.85 -18.01 -8.18
CA ALA A 164 -9.47 -19.23 -7.70
C ALA A 164 -8.52 -20.43 -7.84
N GLY A 165 -8.17 -21.06 -6.70
CA GLY A 165 -7.24 -22.20 -6.66
C GLY A 165 -5.74 -21.85 -6.61
N ALA A 166 -5.34 -20.59 -6.71
CA ALA A 166 -3.94 -20.19 -6.56
C ALA A 166 -3.45 -20.34 -5.11
N ALA A 167 -2.20 -20.76 -4.95
CA ALA A 167 -1.52 -20.73 -3.65
C ALA A 167 -0.79 -19.38 -3.47
N LEU A 168 -0.96 -18.75 -2.32
CA LEU A 168 -0.22 -17.54 -1.98
C LEU A 168 1.17 -17.90 -1.45
N THR A 169 2.20 -17.25 -1.94
CA THR A 169 3.61 -17.51 -1.64
C THR A 169 4.20 -16.52 -0.64
N ILE A 170 3.55 -15.38 -0.43
CA ILE A 170 3.90 -14.37 0.57
C ILE A 170 2.70 -14.00 1.45
N PRO A 171 2.92 -13.54 2.69
CA PRO A 171 1.84 -13.11 3.57
C PRO A 171 0.97 -12.03 2.90
N THR A 172 -0.35 -12.24 2.92
CA THR A 172 -1.32 -11.40 2.21
C THR A 172 -2.45 -10.96 3.12
N LEU A 173 -2.77 -9.65 3.10
CA LEU A 173 -3.94 -9.07 3.74
C LEU A 173 -4.98 -8.74 2.69
N ILE A 174 -6.22 -9.23 2.85
CA ILE A 174 -7.34 -8.95 1.95
C ILE A 174 -8.41 -8.18 2.72
N LEU A 175 -8.82 -7.02 2.19
CA LEU A 175 -9.77 -6.10 2.83
C LEU A 175 -10.92 -5.86 1.86
N VAL A 176 -12.14 -6.26 2.21
CA VAL A 176 -13.30 -6.22 1.30
C VAL A 176 -14.57 -5.81 2.02
N GLY A 177 -15.48 -5.13 1.31
CA GLY A 177 -16.80 -4.79 1.80
C GLY A 177 -17.78 -5.96 1.67
N ALA A 178 -18.63 -6.16 2.67
CA ALA A 178 -19.70 -7.20 2.57
C ALA A 178 -20.80 -6.83 1.58
N LYS A 179 -20.93 -5.54 1.22
CA LYS A 179 -21.88 -5.04 0.21
C LYS A 179 -21.20 -4.75 -1.14
N ASP A 180 -19.97 -5.22 -1.32
CA ASP A 180 -19.27 -5.07 -2.58
C ASP A 180 -19.87 -6.02 -3.64
N ALA A 181 -20.56 -5.41 -4.60
CA ALA A 181 -21.16 -6.13 -5.73
C ALA A 181 -20.23 -6.20 -6.96
N VAL A 182 -19.10 -5.48 -6.93
CA VAL A 182 -18.09 -5.49 -7.99
C VAL A 182 -17.12 -6.64 -7.77
N THR A 183 -16.64 -6.79 -6.53
CA THR A 183 -15.71 -7.85 -6.10
C THR A 183 -16.26 -8.54 -4.85
N PRO A 184 -17.14 -9.56 -5.00
CA PRO A 184 -17.84 -10.16 -3.89
C PRO A 184 -16.93 -10.74 -2.82
N ALA A 185 -17.23 -10.45 -1.54
CA ALA A 185 -16.45 -10.94 -0.40
C ALA A 185 -16.39 -12.48 -0.32
N ALA A 186 -17.37 -13.17 -0.89
CA ALA A 186 -17.43 -14.64 -0.96
C ALA A 186 -16.22 -15.20 -1.71
N ASP A 187 -15.83 -14.59 -2.83
CA ASP A 187 -14.70 -15.04 -3.65
C ASP A 187 -13.39 -14.93 -2.87
N CYS A 188 -13.23 -13.85 -2.09
CA CYS A 188 -12.07 -13.67 -1.22
C CYS A 188 -12.06 -14.65 -0.04
N ALA A 189 -13.23 -14.99 0.50
CA ALA A 189 -13.36 -16.03 1.52
C ALA A 189 -12.95 -17.40 0.98
N ASP A 190 -13.36 -17.73 -0.25
CA ASP A 190 -13.00 -18.98 -0.89
C ASP A 190 -11.51 -19.08 -1.25
N LEU A 191 -10.90 -18.00 -1.70
CA LEU A 191 -9.44 -17.92 -1.86
C LEU A 191 -8.74 -18.14 -0.51
N THR A 192 -9.15 -17.44 0.54
CA THR A 192 -8.49 -17.46 1.85
C THR A 192 -8.60 -18.81 2.56
N LYS A 193 -9.73 -19.50 2.47
CA LYS A 193 -9.96 -20.83 3.07
C LYS A 193 -8.95 -21.88 2.62
N ARG A 194 -8.38 -21.72 1.44
CA ARG A 194 -7.42 -22.66 0.84
C ARG A 194 -5.97 -22.37 1.23
N GLN A 195 -5.73 -21.24 1.90
CA GLN A 195 -4.38 -20.83 2.29
C GLN A 195 -4.01 -21.36 3.69
N GLN A 196 -2.72 -21.48 3.93
CA GLN A 196 -2.22 -21.62 5.29
C GLN A 196 -2.60 -20.38 6.13
N PRO A 197 -3.01 -20.51 7.40
CA PRO A 197 -3.47 -19.37 8.21
C PRO A 197 -2.47 -18.21 8.33
N ALA A 198 -1.17 -18.50 8.24
CA ALA A 198 -0.13 -17.46 8.27
C ALA A 198 0.03 -16.70 6.94
N MET A 199 -0.51 -17.24 5.83
CA MET A 199 -0.31 -16.71 4.48
C MET A 199 -1.44 -15.76 4.05
N ALA A 200 -2.65 -15.90 4.58
CA ALA A 200 -3.76 -15.04 4.22
C ALA A 200 -4.56 -14.59 5.44
N LYS A 201 -4.86 -13.30 5.50
CA LYS A 201 -5.81 -12.70 6.44
C LYS A 201 -6.88 -11.98 5.64
N LEU A 202 -8.14 -12.37 5.80
CA LEU A 202 -9.30 -11.69 5.24
C LEU A 202 -10.00 -10.86 6.32
N VAL A 203 -10.32 -9.60 6.00
CA VAL A 203 -11.17 -8.73 6.82
C VAL A 203 -12.35 -8.26 5.98
N VAL A 204 -13.56 -8.56 6.43
CA VAL A 204 -14.80 -8.17 5.76
C VAL A 204 -15.48 -7.07 6.56
N TYR A 205 -15.80 -5.95 5.91
CA TYR A 205 -16.48 -4.79 6.50
C TYR A 205 -17.97 -4.84 6.20
N SER A 206 -18.78 -5.12 7.19
CA SER A 206 -20.21 -5.46 7.05
C SER A 206 -21.09 -4.43 6.34
N GLY A 207 -20.75 -3.13 6.45
CA GLY A 207 -21.51 -2.02 5.84
C GLY A 207 -20.95 -1.54 4.50
N ALA A 208 -19.70 -1.88 4.18
CA ALA A 208 -18.96 -1.28 3.11
C ALA A 208 -19.27 -1.87 1.73
N ALA A 209 -19.26 -1.01 0.71
CA ALA A 209 -19.32 -1.35 -0.70
C ALA A 209 -17.91 -1.31 -1.33
N HIS A 210 -17.83 -1.32 -2.67
CA HIS A 210 -16.57 -1.14 -3.40
C HIS A 210 -15.98 0.26 -3.19
N ALA A 211 -14.65 0.41 -3.18
CA ALA A 211 -13.94 1.68 -2.98
C ALA A 211 -14.29 2.40 -1.66
N PHE A 212 -14.54 1.63 -0.59
CA PHE A 212 -15.02 2.14 0.70
C PHE A 212 -14.07 3.12 1.40
N ASP A 213 -12.82 3.18 1.00
CA ASP A 213 -11.80 4.05 1.59
C ASP A 213 -11.56 5.34 0.81
N LEU A 214 -12.26 5.57 -0.31
CA LEU A 214 -12.12 6.74 -1.17
C LEU A 214 -13.25 7.76 -0.93
N PRO A 215 -12.99 8.89 -0.25
CA PRO A 215 -14.00 9.89 0.11
C PRO A 215 -14.71 10.53 -1.08
N GLU A 216 -14.07 10.55 -2.25
CA GLU A 216 -14.60 11.11 -3.50
C GLU A 216 -15.91 10.47 -3.95
N PHE A 217 -16.19 9.23 -3.51
CA PHE A 217 -17.45 8.54 -3.86
C PHE A 217 -18.60 8.80 -2.89
N GLY A 218 -18.38 9.60 -1.82
CA GLY A 218 -19.43 10.03 -0.88
C GLY A 218 -20.29 8.87 -0.38
N ALA A 219 -21.58 9.12 -0.18
CA ALA A 219 -22.55 8.11 0.27
C ALA A 219 -22.91 7.06 -0.80
N GLY A 220 -22.42 7.21 -2.02
CA GLY A 220 -22.59 6.27 -3.12
C GLY A 220 -22.68 6.96 -4.47
N THR A 221 -21.89 6.45 -5.40
CA THR A 221 -21.82 6.96 -6.78
C THR A 221 -21.78 5.78 -7.75
N LYS A 222 -22.46 5.91 -8.88
CA LYS A 222 -22.41 4.91 -9.94
C LYS A 222 -21.41 5.34 -11.01
N VAL A 223 -20.33 4.57 -11.16
CA VAL A 223 -19.28 4.82 -12.16
C VAL A 223 -19.15 3.59 -13.03
N MET A 224 -19.32 3.74 -14.36
CA MET A 224 -19.23 2.63 -15.34
C MET A 224 -20.06 1.38 -14.94
N GLY A 225 -21.22 1.61 -14.34
CA GLY A 225 -22.10 0.54 -13.85
C GLY A 225 -21.79 -0.02 -12.48
N MET A 226 -20.61 0.28 -11.93
CA MET A 226 -20.17 -0.13 -10.60
C MET A 226 -20.75 0.79 -9.51
N GLN A 227 -21.28 0.23 -8.44
CA GLN A 227 -21.71 1.00 -7.25
C GLN A 227 -20.50 1.16 -6.31
N LEU A 228 -20.00 2.38 -6.21
CA LEU A 228 -18.89 2.77 -5.34
C LEU A 228 -19.42 3.62 -4.19
N ALA A 229 -18.91 3.43 -2.98
CA ALA A 229 -19.36 4.24 -1.84
C ALA A 229 -18.30 4.30 -0.74
N TYR A 230 -18.05 5.50 -0.22
CA TYR A 230 -17.20 5.71 0.94
C TYR A 230 -17.90 5.26 2.23
N ASP A 231 -17.18 4.54 3.06
CA ASP A 231 -17.59 4.20 4.43
C ASP A 231 -16.47 4.60 5.41
N ARG A 232 -16.70 5.66 6.18
CA ARG A 232 -15.72 6.22 7.11
C ARG A 232 -15.19 5.18 8.11
N ASN A 233 -16.05 4.28 8.60
CA ASN A 233 -15.67 3.30 9.61
C ASN A 233 -14.82 2.19 8.97
N ALA A 234 -15.24 1.68 7.82
CA ALA A 234 -14.45 0.71 7.07
C ALA A 234 -13.10 1.30 6.64
N ALA A 235 -13.08 2.52 6.10
CA ALA A 235 -11.86 3.24 5.75
C ALA A 235 -10.89 3.35 6.93
N SER A 236 -11.34 3.89 8.07
CA SER A 236 -10.48 4.04 9.25
C SER A 236 -9.92 2.71 9.77
N ARG A 237 -10.77 1.67 9.81
CA ARG A 237 -10.37 0.34 10.27
C ARG A 237 -9.44 -0.34 9.28
N SER A 238 -9.66 -0.21 7.97
CA SER A 238 -8.81 -0.82 6.95
C SER A 238 -7.39 -0.26 6.96
N TRP A 239 -7.25 1.05 7.11
CA TRP A 239 -5.93 1.68 7.26
C TRP A 239 -5.23 1.27 8.56
N THR A 240 -5.96 1.06 9.65
CA THR A 240 -5.41 0.51 10.91
C THR A 240 -4.93 -0.93 10.74
N GLU A 241 -5.73 -1.78 10.07
CA GLU A 241 -5.35 -3.16 9.75
C GLU A 241 -4.12 -3.21 8.85
N LEU A 242 -4.06 -2.38 7.81
CA LEU A 242 -2.90 -2.29 6.91
C LEU A 242 -1.64 -1.89 7.68
N ARG A 243 -1.72 -0.85 8.55
CA ARG A 243 -0.58 -0.40 9.35
C ARG A 243 -0.04 -1.52 10.24
N GLY A 244 -0.93 -2.22 10.93
CA GLY A 244 -0.55 -3.36 11.80
C GLY A 244 0.07 -4.51 11.00
N PHE A 245 -0.48 -4.82 9.84
CA PHE A 245 0.03 -5.86 8.94
C PHE A 245 1.43 -5.52 8.42
N LEU A 246 1.63 -4.31 7.87
CA LEU A 246 2.94 -3.87 7.38
C LEU A 246 4.00 -3.87 8.49
N ALA A 247 3.65 -3.40 9.69
CA ALA A 247 4.57 -3.40 10.82
C ALA A 247 4.98 -4.82 11.23
N ALA A 248 4.06 -5.77 11.20
CA ALA A 248 4.33 -7.17 11.54
C ALA A 248 5.20 -7.88 10.48
N ARG A 249 5.21 -7.41 9.23
CA ARG A 249 5.91 -8.08 8.11
C ARG A 249 7.22 -7.43 7.72
N LEU A 250 7.34 -6.10 7.88
CA LEU A 250 8.50 -5.35 7.39
C LEU A 250 9.37 -4.71 8.48
N LYS A 251 8.91 -4.65 9.73
CA LYS A 251 9.66 -4.00 10.84
C LYS A 251 10.25 -4.98 11.86
N ARG A 252 10.18 -6.26 11.58
CA ARG A 252 10.80 -7.30 12.41
C ARG A 252 12.17 -7.65 11.92
#